data_e96354541495d19044c62cc3980578d1
#
_entry.id   e96354541495d19044c62cc3980578d1
#
_cell.length_a   1.000
_cell.length_b   1.000
_cell.length_c   1.000
_cell.angle_alpha   90.00
_cell.angle_beta   90.00
_cell.angle_gamma   90.00
#
_symmetry.space_group_name_H-M   'P 1'
#
loop_
_entity.id
_entity.type
_entity.pdbx_description
1 polymer ?
#
loop_
_entity_poly.entity_id
_entity_poly.type
_entity_poly.pdbx_seq_one_letter_code
_entity_poly.pdbx_strand_id
1 'polypeptide(L)'
;MKRNHATAAYALTQISIWGTYGFLFTYANPYMTEKLGLSDTLAGWLLCLATALACLLQPLLTAVADRTRWNVRRILLCSGVLTALCAGLTLLPGLSTAAYAVLFASACVFLQIQPSFSNALGMEGIHGGMNINFAVARGIGSVSFGVAAKLAALLIGVMGMNGASLLGAASSLLLVAAVLLMPKGRRLVAKAEEAPTSAREFFQESPKMAVLLVGIMLLYVGHNVLSNCMFRIAQWKVTGGDIATSVQGTAMMIAAVVELPTMFLFTKLVKRFRCDLLVVAACLFMTLRIVLSILLPGQWGLYLAQLAQVPGYALFAVSTVYYVGTVVPKRNVVKGQTYLGVANTLGGLLAFALGGSLIDAIGVPWMLAVCAGLSALGLFLAGLSLERVERTVGAA
;
A
#
# COMPACT_ATOMS: atom_id res chain seq x y z
N MET A 1 -12.11 -11.72 30.77
CA MET A 1 -11.73 -12.55 29.62
C MET A 1 -12.21 -12.03 28.25
N LYS A 2 -13.43 -11.52 28.07
CA LYS A 2 -13.96 -11.05 26.75
C LYS A 2 -13.19 -9.84 26.13
N ARG A 3 -12.42 -9.09 26.92
CA ARG A 3 -11.80 -7.82 26.50
C ARG A 3 -10.57 -7.99 25.60
N ASN A 4 -9.82 -9.10 25.74
CA ASN A 4 -8.60 -9.35 24.95
C ASN A 4 -8.88 -10.05 23.60
N HIS A 5 -10.02 -10.74 23.47
CA HIS A 5 -10.37 -11.45 22.25
C HIS A 5 -10.60 -10.52 21.05
N ALA A 6 -11.15 -9.31 21.25
CA ALA A 6 -11.43 -8.37 20.16
C ALA A 6 -10.12 -7.83 19.54
N THR A 7 -9.13 -7.46 20.36
CA THR A 7 -7.81 -7.01 19.86
C THR A 7 -7.10 -8.14 19.12
N ALA A 8 -7.14 -9.37 19.65
CA ALA A 8 -6.50 -10.51 19.00
C ALA A 8 -7.17 -10.86 17.65
N ALA A 9 -8.50 -10.88 17.58
CA ALA A 9 -9.25 -11.14 16.35
C ALA A 9 -8.99 -10.04 15.31
N TYR A 10 -8.94 -8.76 15.73
CA TYR A 10 -8.64 -7.66 14.84
C TYR A 10 -7.17 -7.70 14.37
N ALA A 11 -6.23 -8.04 15.25
CA ALA A 11 -4.83 -8.23 14.87
C ALA A 11 -4.68 -9.37 13.85
N LEU A 12 -5.40 -10.49 14.06
CA LEU A 12 -5.42 -11.60 13.09
C LEU A 12 -6.00 -11.18 11.73
N THR A 13 -7.02 -10.31 11.72
CA THR A 13 -7.54 -9.70 10.48
C THR A 13 -6.47 -8.89 9.76
N GLN A 14 -5.70 -8.06 10.48
CA GLN A 14 -4.59 -7.28 9.91
C GLN A 14 -3.45 -8.19 9.40
N ILE A 15 -3.08 -9.22 10.17
CA ILE A 15 -2.08 -10.22 9.77
C ILE A 15 -2.49 -10.87 8.45
N SER A 16 -3.76 -11.30 8.35
CA SER A 16 -4.24 -12.01 7.16
C SER A 16 -4.27 -11.12 5.93
N ILE A 17 -4.78 -9.89 6.03
CA ILE A 17 -4.84 -8.95 4.90
C ILE A 17 -3.43 -8.62 4.41
N TRP A 18 -2.57 -8.15 5.30
CA TRP A 18 -1.23 -7.73 4.92
C TRP A 18 -0.33 -8.92 4.56
N GLY A 19 -0.59 -10.09 5.16
CA GLY A 19 0.00 -11.35 4.72
C GLY A 19 -0.39 -11.70 3.28
N THR A 20 -1.67 -11.59 2.92
CA THR A 20 -2.14 -11.81 1.55
C THR A 20 -1.52 -10.82 0.56
N TYR A 21 -1.34 -9.56 0.95
CA TYR A 21 -0.57 -8.59 0.14
C TYR A 21 0.87 -9.05 -0.08
N GLY A 22 1.55 -9.54 0.96
CA GLY A 22 2.89 -10.08 0.85
C GLY A 22 2.97 -11.32 -0.05
N PHE A 23 1.96 -12.19 0.00
CA PHE A 23 1.92 -13.42 -0.79
C PHE A 23 1.51 -13.18 -2.26
N LEU A 24 0.44 -12.43 -2.51
CA LEU A 24 -0.12 -12.27 -3.86
C LEU A 24 0.38 -10.98 -4.54
N PHE A 25 0.19 -9.84 -3.90
CA PHE A 25 0.40 -8.55 -4.56
C PHE A 25 1.88 -8.26 -4.83
N THR A 26 2.75 -8.65 -3.90
CA THR A 26 4.21 -8.52 -4.08
C THR A 26 4.70 -9.33 -5.29
N TYR A 27 4.08 -10.47 -5.57
CA TYR A 27 4.45 -11.37 -6.66
C TYR A 27 3.51 -11.27 -7.88
N ALA A 28 2.68 -10.22 -7.95
CA ALA A 28 1.72 -10.08 -9.05
C ALA A 28 2.41 -9.88 -10.41
N ASN A 29 3.43 -9.02 -10.47
CA ASN A 29 4.19 -8.84 -11.71
C ASN A 29 4.92 -10.15 -12.10
N PRO A 30 5.77 -10.78 -11.26
CA PRO A 30 6.43 -12.04 -11.62
C PRO A 30 5.44 -13.20 -11.89
N TYR A 31 4.25 -13.23 -11.29
CA TYR A 31 3.24 -14.21 -11.66
C TYR A 31 2.79 -14.04 -13.12
N MET A 32 2.53 -12.80 -13.54
CA MET A 32 2.12 -12.49 -14.90
C MET A 32 3.24 -12.72 -15.92
N THR A 33 4.47 -12.36 -15.58
CA THR A 33 5.60 -12.41 -16.51
C THR A 33 6.30 -13.77 -16.54
N GLU A 34 6.65 -14.34 -15.38
CA GLU A 34 7.44 -15.57 -15.31
C GLU A 34 6.57 -16.84 -15.47
N LYS A 35 5.36 -16.84 -14.90
CA LYS A 35 4.47 -18.02 -15.03
C LYS A 35 3.64 -17.98 -16.32
N LEU A 36 3.11 -16.81 -16.66
CA LEU A 36 2.19 -16.69 -17.81
C LEU A 36 2.88 -16.25 -19.10
N GLY A 37 4.16 -15.83 -19.05
CA GLY A 37 4.92 -15.40 -20.22
C GLY A 37 4.44 -14.09 -20.83
N LEU A 38 3.71 -13.25 -20.06
CA LEU A 38 3.25 -11.95 -20.53
C LEU A 38 4.41 -10.94 -20.53
N SER A 39 4.36 -9.94 -21.43
CA SER A 39 5.28 -8.82 -21.38
C SER A 39 5.07 -7.99 -20.11
N ASP A 40 6.10 -7.28 -19.66
CA ASP A 40 6.01 -6.38 -18.50
C ASP A 40 4.96 -5.28 -18.73
N THR A 41 4.83 -4.79 -19.95
CA THR A 41 3.79 -3.84 -20.37
C THR A 41 2.39 -4.41 -20.13
N LEU A 42 2.08 -5.60 -20.62
CA LEU A 42 0.76 -6.20 -20.49
C LEU A 42 0.44 -6.52 -19.03
N ALA A 43 1.41 -7.07 -18.30
CA ALA A 43 1.29 -7.31 -16.85
C ALA A 43 1.00 -6.01 -16.08
N GLY A 44 1.73 -4.94 -16.40
CA GLY A 44 1.53 -3.61 -15.80
C GLY A 44 0.13 -3.05 -16.06
N TRP A 45 -0.36 -3.12 -17.30
CA TRP A 45 -1.71 -2.63 -17.64
C TRP A 45 -2.82 -3.47 -17.02
N LEU A 46 -2.67 -4.79 -16.93
CA LEU A 46 -3.64 -5.66 -16.24
C LEU A 46 -3.71 -5.32 -14.74
N LEU A 47 -2.59 -5.10 -14.09
CA LEU A 47 -2.56 -4.72 -12.68
C LEU A 47 -3.04 -3.27 -12.46
N CYS A 48 -2.77 -2.37 -13.40
CA CYS A 48 -3.35 -1.02 -13.42
C CYS A 48 -4.89 -1.09 -13.49
N LEU A 49 -5.44 -1.88 -14.41
CA LEU A 49 -6.88 -2.08 -14.54
C LEU A 49 -7.48 -2.70 -13.27
N ALA A 50 -6.82 -3.71 -12.69
CA ALA A 50 -7.26 -4.33 -11.44
C ALA A 50 -7.31 -3.29 -10.29
N THR A 51 -6.29 -2.44 -10.19
CA THR A 51 -6.25 -1.37 -9.19
C THR A 51 -7.33 -0.32 -9.43
N ALA A 52 -7.56 0.09 -10.68
CA ALA A 52 -8.61 1.03 -11.04
C ALA A 52 -10.00 0.46 -10.68
N LEU A 53 -10.26 -0.81 -10.99
CA LEU A 53 -11.50 -1.49 -10.61
C LEU A 53 -11.70 -1.54 -9.09
N ALA A 54 -10.65 -1.86 -8.34
CA ALA A 54 -10.72 -1.85 -6.88
C ALA A 54 -11.07 -0.46 -6.33
N CYS A 55 -10.47 0.60 -6.89
CA CYS A 55 -10.75 1.98 -6.51
C CYS A 55 -12.19 2.40 -6.83
N LEU A 56 -12.76 1.95 -7.94
CA LEU A 56 -14.16 2.22 -8.30
C LEU A 56 -15.14 1.41 -7.44
N LEU A 57 -14.80 0.17 -7.11
CA LEU A 57 -15.64 -0.70 -6.30
C LEU A 57 -15.74 -0.25 -4.85
N GLN A 58 -14.70 0.35 -4.27
CA GLN A 58 -14.71 0.78 -2.87
C GLN A 58 -15.86 1.76 -2.54
N PRO A 59 -16.05 2.90 -3.23
CA PRO A 59 -17.17 3.80 -2.94
C PRO A 59 -18.53 3.18 -3.27
N LEU A 60 -18.62 2.34 -4.31
CA LEU A 60 -19.86 1.63 -4.64
C LEU A 60 -20.28 0.67 -3.52
N LEU A 61 -19.34 -0.14 -3.02
CA LEU A 61 -19.60 -1.06 -1.91
C LEU A 61 -19.91 -0.31 -0.61
N THR A 62 -19.29 0.84 -0.36
CA THR A 62 -19.61 1.72 0.77
C THR A 62 -21.04 2.23 0.64
N ALA A 63 -21.45 2.72 -0.53
CA ALA A 63 -22.81 3.17 -0.78
C ALA A 63 -23.83 2.04 -0.63
N VAL A 64 -23.50 0.81 -1.03
CA VAL A 64 -24.33 -0.38 -0.80
C VAL A 64 -24.43 -0.68 0.70
N ALA A 65 -23.33 -0.60 1.43
CA ALA A 65 -23.32 -0.79 2.88
C ALA A 65 -24.20 0.23 3.60
N ASP A 66 -24.22 1.48 3.15
CA ASP A 66 -25.01 2.56 3.75
C ASP A 66 -26.51 2.44 3.47
N ARG A 67 -26.88 1.98 2.27
CA ARG A 67 -28.26 1.91 1.81
C ARG A 67 -28.97 0.59 2.08
N THR A 68 -28.21 -0.47 2.41
CA THR A 68 -28.76 -1.83 2.54
C THR A 68 -28.47 -2.43 3.92
N ARG A 69 -28.92 -3.69 4.12
CA ARG A 69 -28.55 -4.49 5.30
C ARG A 69 -27.13 -5.06 5.22
N TRP A 70 -26.39 -4.80 4.15
CA TRP A 70 -24.99 -5.16 4.05
C TRP A 70 -24.18 -4.27 4.99
N ASN A 71 -23.26 -4.88 5.72
CA ASN A 71 -22.37 -4.17 6.62
C ASN A 71 -20.92 -4.44 6.21
N VAL A 72 -20.02 -3.63 6.73
CA VAL A 72 -18.57 -3.70 6.50
C VAL A 72 -18.04 -5.13 6.66
N ARG A 73 -18.53 -5.85 7.70
CA ARG A 73 -18.15 -7.24 7.97
C ARG A 73 -18.50 -8.19 6.82
N ARG A 74 -19.70 -8.07 6.23
CA ARG A 74 -20.14 -8.92 5.10
C ARG A 74 -19.29 -8.65 3.85
N ILE A 75 -19.02 -7.38 3.57
CA ILE A 75 -18.16 -7.00 2.43
C ILE A 75 -16.78 -7.63 2.60
N LEU A 76 -16.21 -7.54 3.81
CA LEU A 76 -14.91 -8.11 4.09
C LEU A 76 -14.89 -9.64 3.99
N LEU A 77 -15.94 -10.32 4.44
CA LEU A 77 -16.11 -11.77 4.27
C LEU A 77 -16.19 -12.16 2.79
N CYS A 78 -17.05 -11.48 2.03
CA CYS A 78 -17.21 -11.77 0.60
C CYS A 78 -15.92 -11.52 -0.17
N SER A 79 -15.23 -10.39 0.09
CA SER A 79 -13.95 -10.10 -0.57
C SER A 79 -12.86 -11.12 -0.20
N GLY A 80 -12.82 -11.56 1.07
CA GLY A 80 -11.90 -12.61 1.51
C GLY A 80 -12.16 -13.96 0.82
N VAL A 81 -13.44 -14.39 0.74
CA VAL A 81 -13.83 -15.61 0.02
C VAL A 81 -13.50 -15.51 -1.45
N LEU A 82 -13.82 -14.39 -2.11
CA LEU A 82 -13.55 -14.19 -3.54
C LEU A 82 -12.03 -14.16 -3.83
N THR A 83 -11.24 -13.53 -2.97
CA THR A 83 -9.77 -13.58 -3.08
C THR A 83 -9.26 -15.02 -2.96
N ALA A 84 -9.74 -15.77 -1.95
CA ALA A 84 -9.33 -17.17 -1.74
C ALA A 84 -9.73 -18.06 -2.92
N LEU A 85 -10.97 -17.91 -3.43
CA LEU A 85 -11.45 -18.67 -4.58
C LEU A 85 -10.65 -18.35 -5.85
N CYS A 86 -10.48 -17.07 -6.17
CA CYS A 86 -9.73 -16.65 -7.36
C CYS A 86 -8.28 -17.13 -7.29
N ALA A 87 -7.60 -16.94 -6.17
CA ALA A 87 -6.23 -17.41 -5.98
C ALA A 87 -6.15 -18.96 -5.98
N GLY A 88 -7.10 -19.65 -5.34
CA GLY A 88 -7.17 -21.11 -5.31
C GLY A 88 -7.42 -21.72 -6.68
N LEU A 89 -8.31 -21.13 -7.49
CA LEU A 89 -8.58 -21.59 -8.86
C LEU A 89 -7.34 -21.49 -9.77
N THR A 90 -6.41 -20.57 -9.50
CA THR A 90 -5.15 -20.51 -10.26
C THR A 90 -4.21 -21.69 -10.03
N LEU A 91 -4.50 -22.55 -9.05
CA LEU A 91 -3.74 -23.78 -8.79
C LEU A 91 -4.22 -24.96 -9.66
N LEU A 92 -5.40 -24.87 -10.27
CA LEU A 92 -5.93 -25.91 -11.15
C LEU A 92 -5.09 -26.00 -12.42
N PRO A 93 -4.70 -27.19 -12.87
CA PRO A 93 -3.98 -27.36 -14.13
C PRO A 93 -4.94 -27.19 -15.32
N GLY A 94 -4.37 -26.86 -16.50
CA GLY A 94 -5.09 -26.90 -17.77
C GLY A 94 -5.92 -25.66 -18.10
N LEU A 95 -5.86 -24.58 -17.31
CA LEU A 95 -6.50 -23.32 -17.65
C LEU A 95 -5.70 -22.57 -18.74
N SER A 96 -6.39 -21.78 -19.56
CA SER A 96 -5.73 -20.89 -20.51
C SER A 96 -4.97 -19.77 -19.82
N THR A 97 -3.93 -19.24 -20.46
CA THR A 97 -3.16 -18.08 -19.95
C THR A 97 -4.06 -16.91 -19.58
N ALA A 98 -5.06 -16.62 -20.43
CA ALA A 98 -6.04 -15.56 -20.16
C ALA A 98 -6.87 -15.85 -18.90
N ALA A 99 -7.29 -17.10 -18.69
CA ALA A 99 -8.05 -17.48 -17.49
C ALA A 99 -7.20 -17.32 -16.22
N TYR A 100 -5.95 -17.76 -16.24
CA TYR A 100 -5.03 -17.53 -15.12
C TYR A 100 -4.82 -16.04 -14.84
N ALA A 101 -4.61 -15.22 -15.87
CA ALA A 101 -4.41 -13.78 -15.74
C ALA A 101 -5.64 -13.09 -15.12
N VAL A 102 -6.84 -13.42 -15.62
CA VAL A 102 -8.10 -12.84 -15.10
C VAL A 102 -8.36 -13.28 -13.67
N LEU A 103 -8.16 -14.56 -13.32
CA LEU A 103 -8.35 -15.04 -11.95
C LEU A 103 -7.38 -14.37 -11.00
N PHE A 104 -6.09 -14.29 -11.35
CA PHE A 104 -5.10 -13.66 -10.51
C PHE A 104 -5.35 -12.16 -10.34
N ALA A 105 -5.65 -11.43 -11.43
CA ALA A 105 -6.01 -10.02 -11.40
C ALA A 105 -7.27 -9.79 -10.55
N SER A 106 -8.28 -10.65 -10.65
CA SER A 106 -9.50 -10.59 -9.83
C SER A 106 -9.19 -10.80 -8.34
N ALA A 107 -8.29 -11.74 -8.01
CA ALA A 107 -7.82 -11.88 -6.63
C ALA A 107 -7.18 -10.58 -6.11
N CYS A 108 -6.37 -9.91 -6.93
CA CYS A 108 -5.78 -8.61 -6.59
C CYS A 108 -6.84 -7.50 -6.44
N VAL A 109 -7.91 -7.48 -7.24
CA VAL A 109 -9.03 -6.52 -7.09
C VAL A 109 -9.69 -6.68 -5.73
N PHE A 110 -10.11 -7.91 -5.39
CA PHE A 110 -10.79 -8.15 -4.11
C PHE A 110 -9.87 -7.95 -2.91
N LEU A 111 -8.58 -8.25 -3.02
CA LEU A 111 -7.59 -7.98 -1.99
C LEU A 111 -7.46 -6.47 -1.72
N GLN A 112 -7.39 -5.64 -2.75
CA GLN A 112 -7.19 -4.20 -2.61
C GLN A 112 -8.37 -3.46 -1.95
N ILE A 113 -9.54 -4.05 -1.93
CA ILE A 113 -10.71 -3.53 -1.23
C ILE A 113 -10.59 -3.73 0.30
N GLN A 114 -9.94 -4.81 0.75
CA GLN A 114 -9.97 -5.26 2.14
C GLN A 114 -9.39 -4.28 3.17
N PRO A 115 -8.27 -3.54 2.93
CA PRO A 115 -7.72 -2.65 3.94
C PRO A 115 -8.67 -1.55 4.40
N SER A 116 -9.40 -0.92 3.47
CA SER A 116 -10.35 0.16 3.77
C SER A 116 -11.49 -0.36 4.64
N PHE A 117 -12.07 -1.51 4.28
CA PHE A 117 -13.17 -2.11 5.06
C PHE A 117 -12.68 -2.73 6.38
N SER A 118 -11.44 -3.21 6.46
CA SER A 118 -10.85 -3.66 7.72
C SER A 118 -10.67 -2.50 8.70
N ASN A 119 -10.19 -1.35 8.22
CA ASN A 119 -10.06 -0.16 9.04
C ASN A 119 -11.43 0.30 9.57
N ALA A 120 -12.45 0.31 8.71
CA ALA A 120 -13.82 0.63 9.09
C ALA A 120 -14.35 -0.37 10.15
N LEU A 121 -14.10 -1.68 9.98
CA LEU A 121 -14.49 -2.72 10.95
C LEU A 121 -13.83 -2.51 12.31
N GLY A 122 -12.56 -2.13 12.34
CA GLY A 122 -11.83 -1.80 13.57
C GLY A 122 -12.43 -0.60 14.29
N MET A 123 -12.75 0.46 13.53
CA MET A 123 -13.37 1.67 14.08
C MET A 123 -14.80 1.41 14.60
N GLU A 124 -15.61 0.64 13.86
CA GLU A 124 -16.92 0.19 14.35
C GLU A 124 -16.80 -0.58 15.68
N GLY A 125 -15.77 -1.42 15.81
CA GLY A 125 -15.48 -2.13 17.06
C GLY A 125 -15.16 -1.20 18.21
N ILE A 126 -14.24 -0.24 17.99
CA ILE A 126 -13.83 0.75 19.00
C ILE A 126 -15.04 1.59 19.46
N HIS A 127 -15.81 2.14 18.53
CA HIS A 127 -17.00 2.93 18.86
C HIS A 127 -18.12 2.07 19.49
N GLY A 128 -18.14 0.77 19.21
CA GLY A 128 -19.01 -0.21 19.88
C GLY A 128 -18.56 -0.60 21.30
N GLY A 129 -17.50 0.03 21.82
CA GLY A 129 -16.97 -0.20 23.18
C GLY A 129 -16.01 -1.39 23.27
N MET A 130 -15.52 -1.92 22.15
CA MET A 130 -14.49 -2.96 22.16
C MET A 130 -13.12 -2.33 22.47
N ASN A 131 -12.33 -3.01 23.27
CA ASN A 131 -10.94 -2.59 23.53
C ASN A 131 -10.04 -3.09 22.39
N ILE A 132 -9.97 -2.33 21.30
CA ILE A 132 -9.09 -2.63 20.16
C ILE A 132 -7.95 -1.62 20.16
N ASN A 133 -6.71 -2.13 20.25
CA ASN A 133 -5.53 -1.31 20.02
C ASN A 133 -5.24 -1.29 18.52
N PHE A 134 -5.82 -0.30 17.82
CA PHE A 134 -5.72 -0.16 16.37
C PHE A 134 -4.28 0.00 15.89
N ALA A 135 -3.49 0.83 16.58
CA ALA A 135 -2.10 1.12 16.19
C ALA A 135 -1.21 -0.13 16.27
N VAL A 136 -1.34 -0.90 17.37
CA VAL A 136 -0.59 -2.16 17.53
C VAL A 136 -1.00 -3.18 16.47
N ALA A 137 -2.30 -3.37 16.24
CA ALA A 137 -2.78 -4.30 15.23
C ALA A 137 -2.30 -3.92 13.82
N ARG A 138 -2.32 -2.62 13.49
CA ARG A 138 -1.82 -2.11 12.21
C ARG A 138 -0.31 -2.30 12.05
N GLY A 139 0.47 -2.09 13.12
CA GLY A 139 1.91 -2.35 13.14
C GLY A 139 2.24 -3.83 12.92
N ILE A 140 1.51 -4.74 13.57
CA ILE A 140 1.63 -6.19 13.36
C ILE A 140 1.35 -6.55 11.89
N GLY A 141 0.36 -5.89 11.26
CA GLY A 141 0.06 -6.06 9.83
C GLY A 141 1.27 -5.73 8.94
N SER A 142 1.99 -4.64 9.21
CA SER A 142 3.19 -4.27 8.43
C SER A 142 4.30 -5.32 8.54
N VAL A 143 4.54 -5.85 9.75
CA VAL A 143 5.49 -6.96 9.95
C VAL A 143 5.04 -8.19 9.17
N SER A 144 3.75 -8.51 9.23
CA SER A 144 3.17 -9.66 8.52
C SER A 144 3.37 -9.57 7.02
N PHE A 145 3.23 -8.39 6.43
CA PHE A 145 3.52 -8.16 5.01
C PHE A 145 4.98 -8.55 4.66
N GLY A 146 5.95 -8.05 5.42
CA GLY A 146 7.36 -8.34 5.15
C GLY A 146 7.70 -9.82 5.33
N VAL A 147 7.23 -10.44 6.42
CA VAL A 147 7.41 -11.88 6.67
C VAL A 147 6.74 -12.71 5.58
N ALA A 148 5.53 -12.36 5.19
CA ALA A 148 4.79 -13.05 4.12
C ALA A 148 5.51 -12.95 2.77
N ALA A 149 6.06 -11.78 2.40
CA ALA A 149 6.83 -11.63 1.18
C ALA A 149 8.06 -12.55 1.16
N LYS A 150 8.75 -12.70 2.28
CA LYS A 150 9.89 -13.64 2.38
C LYS A 150 9.45 -15.10 2.36
N LEU A 151 8.39 -15.46 3.06
CA LEU A 151 7.84 -16.84 3.04
C LEU A 151 7.34 -17.22 1.65
N ALA A 152 6.69 -16.29 0.92
CA ALA A 152 6.31 -16.54 -0.47
C ALA A 152 7.53 -16.84 -1.34
N ALA A 153 8.63 -16.07 -1.20
CA ALA A 153 9.86 -16.33 -1.95
C ALA A 153 10.39 -17.74 -1.74
N LEU A 154 10.37 -18.22 -0.47
CA LEU A 154 10.82 -19.57 -0.15
C LEU A 154 9.94 -20.65 -0.78
N LEU A 155 8.61 -20.46 -0.73
CA LEU A 155 7.69 -21.44 -1.30
C LEU A 155 7.66 -21.41 -2.83
N ILE A 156 7.86 -20.24 -3.43
CA ILE A 156 8.03 -20.07 -4.88
C ILE A 156 9.26 -20.84 -5.37
N GLY A 157 10.35 -20.86 -4.60
CA GLY A 157 11.55 -21.65 -4.92
C GLY A 157 11.29 -23.16 -4.99
N VAL A 158 10.25 -23.68 -4.30
CA VAL A 158 9.89 -25.10 -4.28
C VAL A 158 8.77 -25.43 -5.27
N MET A 159 7.74 -24.57 -5.38
CA MET A 159 6.49 -24.85 -6.12
C MET A 159 6.29 -23.92 -7.32
N GLY A 160 7.28 -23.08 -7.66
CA GLY A 160 7.11 -22.02 -8.63
C GLY A 160 6.09 -20.98 -8.15
N MET A 161 5.57 -20.16 -9.04
CA MET A 161 4.60 -19.09 -8.73
C MET A 161 3.29 -19.60 -8.10
N ASN A 162 3.00 -20.90 -8.17
CA ASN A 162 1.87 -21.51 -7.45
C ASN A 162 1.99 -21.34 -5.93
N GLY A 163 3.21 -21.27 -5.39
CA GLY A 163 3.44 -21.02 -3.98
C GLY A 163 2.82 -19.73 -3.48
N ALA A 164 2.91 -18.65 -4.26
CA ALA A 164 2.27 -17.37 -3.96
C ALA A 164 0.74 -17.50 -3.90
N SER A 165 0.15 -18.16 -4.91
CA SER A 165 -1.31 -18.39 -4.98
C SER A 165 -1.81 -19.24 -3.80
N LEU A 166 -1.08 -20.30 -3.42
CA LEU A 166 -1.44 -21.18 -2.31
C LEU A 166 -1.45 -20.42 -0.98
N LEU A 167 -0.35 -19.71 -0.69
CA LEU A 167 -0.25 -18.92 0.55
C LEU A 167 -1.28 -17.79 0.59
N GLY A 168 -1.51 -17.13 -0.56
CA GLY A 168 -2.52 -16.10 -0.69
C GLY A 168 -3.94 -16.60 -0.44
N ALA A 169 -4.30 -17.75 -1.01
CA ALA A 169 -5.60 -18.38 -0.76
C ALA A 169 -5.75 -18.78 0.72
N ALA A 170 -4.74 -19.42 1.31
CA ALA A 170 -4.74 -19.83 2.71
C ALA A 170 -4.87 -18.61 3.65
N SER A 171 -4.11 -17.54 3.41
CA SER A 171 -4.18 -16.31 4.20
C SER A 171 -5.53 -15.60 4.05
N SER A 172 -6.14 -15.65 2.87
CA SER A 172 -7.49 -15.10 2.65
C SER A 172 -8.58 -15.90 3.38
N LEU A 173 -8.44 -17.23 3.47
CA LEU A 173 -9.33 -18.06 4.32
C LEU A 173 -9.11 -17.76 5.81
N LEU A 174 -7.87 -17.49 6.23
CA LEU A 174 -7.57 -17.03 7.59
C LEU A 174 -8.24 -15.68 7.87
N LEU A 175 -8.30 -14.76 6.89
CA LEU A 175 -9.07 -13.51 7.01
C LEU A 175 -10.55 -13.80 7.29
N VAL A 176 -11.16 -14.71 6.53
CA VAL A 176 -12.55 -15.08 6.71
C VAL A 176 -12.78 -15.60 8.14
N ALA A 177 -11.92 -16.51 8.60
CA ALA A 177 -11.98 -17.03 9.96
C ALA A 177 -11.82 -15.91 11.02
N ALA A 178 -10.82 -15.04 10.85
CA ALA A 178 -10.56 -13.92 11.76
C ALA A 178 -11.76 -12.96 11.87
N VAL A 179 -12.38 -12.61 10.73
CA VAL A 179 -13.57 -11.76 10.70
C VAL A 179 -14.78 -12.45 11.33
N LEU A 180 -14.93 -13.77 11.18
CA LEU A 180 -16.00 -14.54 11.85
C LEU A 180 -15.80 -14.60 13.37
N LEU A 181 -14.57 -14.66 13.84
CA LEU A 181 -14.23 -14.63 15.27
C LEU A 181 -14.39 -13.24 15.90
N MET A 182 -14.36 -12.18 15.10
CA MET A 182 -14.50 -10.82 15.62
C MET A 182 -15.91 -10.58 16.17
N PRO A 183 -16.06 -10.03 17.38
CA PRO A 183 -17.38 -9.71 17.94
C PRO A 183 -18.13 -8.73 17.03
N LYS A 184 -19.47 -8.76 17.08
CA LYS A 184 -20.30 -7.83 16.30
C LYS A 184 -20.20 -6.43 16.93
N GLY A 185 -19.69 -5.45 16.16
CA GLY A 185 -19.62 -4.04 16.54
C GLY A 185 -20.98 -3.34 16.35
N ARG A 186 -21.09 -2.14 16.91
CA ARG A 186 -22.23 -1.25 16.68
C ARG A 186 -21.97 -0.50 15.37
N ARG A 187 -22.94 -0.53 14.47
CA ARG A 187 -22.84 0.19 13.18
C ARG A 187 -22.68 1.70 13.45
N LEU A 188 -21.66 2.28 12.88
CA LEU A 188 -21.51 3.74 12.84
C LEU A 188 -22.39 4.28 11.72
N VAL A 189 -23.39 5.05 12.10
CA VAL A 189 -24.07 5.95 11.16
C VAL A 189 -23.27 7.25 11.22
N ALA A 190 -22.53 7.54 10.16
CA ALA A 190 -21.83 8.82 10.04
C ALA A 190 -22.90 9.94 10.09
N LYS A 191 -22.89 10.76 11.15
CA LYS A 191 -23.58 12.04 11.12
C LYS A 191 -22.79 12.91 10.14
N ALA A 192 -23.45 13.36 9.07
CA ALA A 192 -22.92 14.40 8.22
C ALA A 192 -22.80 15.69 9.07
N GLU A 193 -21.61 15.96 9.59
CA GLU A 193 -21.27 17.25 10.16
C GLU A 193 -20.83 18.13 8.98
N GLU A 194 -21.57 19.22 8.79
CA GLU A 194 -21.38 20.32 7.82
C GLU A 194 -21.45 19.92 6.32
N ALA A 195 -22.10 20.77 5.51
CA ALA A 195 -22.16 20.61 4.06
C ALA A 195 -20.73 20.58 3.47
N PRO A 196 -20.37 19.56 2.69
CA PRO A 196 -19.02 19.47 2.13
C PRO A 196 -18.78 20.67 1.20
N THR A 197 -17.70 21.43 1.43
CA THR A 197 -17.22 22.47 0.51
C THR A 197 -17.03 21.87 -0.88
N SER A 198 -17.20 22.67 -1.95
CA SER A 198 -16.89 22.19 -3.30
C SER A 198 -15.37 21.97 -3.48
N ALA A 199 -14.96 21.18 -4.48
CA ALA A 199 -13.54 21.01 -4.78
C ALA A 199 -12.90 22.37 -5.17
N ARG A 200 -13.65 23.20 -5.90
CA ARG A 200 -13.20 24.53 -6.32
C ARG A 200 -12.91 25.43 -5.10
N GLU A 201 -13.81 25.48 -4.14
CA GLU A 201 -13.63 26.25 -2.90
C GLU A 201 -12.41 25.77 -2.09
N PHE A 202 -12.22 24.44 -1.98
CA PHE A 202 -11.06 23.87 -1.32
C PHE A 202 -9.74 24.37 -1.91
N PHE A 203 -9.59 24.33 -3.24
CA PHE A 203 -8.36 24.77 -3.89
C PHE A 203 -8.23 26.30 -3.98
N GLN A 204 -9.33 27.05 -3.86
CA GLN A 204 -9.28 28.51 -3.71
C GLN A 204 -8.78 28.92 -2.32
N GLU A 205 -9.18 28.20 -1.27
CA GLU A 205 -8.73 28.44 0.10
C GLU A 205 -7.30 27.92 0.37
N SER A 206 -6.87 26.90 -0.36
CA SER A 206 -5.56 26.26 -0.20
C SER A 206 -4.87 26.03 -1.56
N PRO A 207 -4.48 27.10 -2.27
CA PRO A 207 -4.00 26.97 -3.67
C PRO A 207 -2.70 26.19 -3.80
N LYS A 208 -1.81 26.26 -2.81
CA LYS A 208 -0.56 25.49 -2.77
C LYS A 208 -0.79 23.98 -2.63
N MET A 209 -1.97 23.59 -2.12
CA MET A 209 -2.31 22.18 -1.95
C MET A 209 -2.37 21.44 -3.28
N ALA A 210 -2.82 22.09 -4.37
CA ALA A 210 -2.84 21.45 -5.69
C ALA A 210 -1.44 21.07 -6.16
N VAL A 211 -0.46 21.97 -6.01
CA VAL A 211 0.95 21.73 -6.38
C VAL A 211 1.55 20.65 -5.48
N LEU A 212 1.26 20.69 -4.18
CA LEU A 212 1.71 19.67 -3.23
C LEU A 212 1.18 18.29 -3.62
N LEU A 213 -0.09 18.14 -3.94
CA LEU A 213 -0.71 16.87 -4.31
C LEU A 213 -0.12 16.28 -5.60
N VAL A 214 0.17 17.14 -6.60
CA VAL A 214 0.88 16.70 -7.81
C VAL A 214 2.30 16.22 -7.46
N GLY A 215 3.04 16.97 -6.64
CA GLY A 215 4.35 16.54 -6.15
C GLY A 215 4.30 15.20 -5.41
N ILE A 216 3.33 15.03 -4.52
CA ILE A 216 3.09 13.78 -3.78
C ILE A 216 2.75 12.62 -4.74
N MET A 217 1.89 12.84 -5.73
CA MET A 217 1.55 11.84 -6.74
C MET A 217 2.81 11.35 -7.49
N LEU A 218 3.68 12.27 -7.92
CA LEU A 218 4.93 11.92 -8.62
C LEU A 218 5.89 11.12 -7.73
N LEU A 219 6.01 11.48 -6.44
CA LEU A 219 6.77 10.70 -5.46
C LEU A 219 6.20 9.28 -5.30
N TYR A 220 4.88 9.15 -5.26
CA TYR A 220 4.23 7.83 -5.20
C TYR A 220 4.43 7.01 -6.49
N VAL A 221 4.49 7.64 -7.66
CA VAL A 221 4.87 6.92 -8.91
C VAL A 221 6.22 6.26 -8.73
N GLY A 222 7.26 7.01 -8.38
CA GLY A 222 8.60 6.46 -8.18
C GLY A 222 8.67 5.37 -7.10
N HIS A 223 8.03 5.61 -5.96
CA HIS A 223 7.97 4.65 -4.86
C HIS A 223 7.27 3.34 -5.24
N ASN A 224 6.11 3.43 -5.91
CA ASN A 224 5.33 2.26 -6.28
C ASN A 224 5.97 1.50 -7.45
N VAL A 225 6.60 2.18 -8.44
CA VAL A 225 7.37 1.48 -9.49
C VAL A 225 8.50 0.67 -8.86
N LEU A 226 9.29 1.28 -7.97
CA LEU A 226 10.37 0.57 -7.27
C LEU A 226 9.86 -0.67 -6.53
N SER A 227 8.69 -0.58 -5.89
CA SER A 227 8.11 -1.69 -5.13
C SER A 227 7.47 -2.76 -6.02
N ASN A 228 6.70 -2.35 -7.04
CA ASN A 228 5.97 -3.25 -7.92
C ASN A 228 6.88 -3.98 -8.93
N CYS A 229 7.96 -3.31 -9.37
CA CYS A 229 8.95 -3.88 -10.28
C CYS A 229 10.18 -4.45 -9.56
N MET A 230 10.11 -4.66 -8.24
CA MET A 230 11.24 -5.11 -7.42
C MET A 230 11.83 -6.43 -7.91
N PHE A 231 11.01 -7.33 -8.47
CA PHE A 231 11.50 -8.58 -9.07
C PHE A 231 12.42 -8.32 -10.27
N ARG A 232 12.00 -7.47 -11.21
CA ARG A 232 12.81 -7.09 -12.36
C ARG A 232 14.09 -6.35 -11.95
N ILE A 233 14.00 -5.52 -10.94
CA ILE A 233 15.17 -4.84 -10.35
C ILE A 233 16.13 -5.85 -9.73
N ALA A 234 15.61 -6.86 -9.02
CA ALA A 234 16.41 -7.94 -8.48
C ALA A 234 17.06 -8.77 -9.60
N GLN A 235 16.34 -9.14 -10.66
CA GLN A 235 16.89 -9.83 -11.82
C GLN A 235 18.04 -9.03 -12.49
N TRP A 236 17.89 -7.72 -12.59
CA TRP A 236 18.94 -6.85 -13.11
C TRP A 236 20.19 -6.82 -12.22
N LYS A 237 20.01 -6.94 -10.90
CA LYS A 237 21.12 -6.86 -9.91
C LYS A 237 21.83 -8.19 -9.67
N VAL A 238 21.16 -9.32 -9.93
CA VAL A 238 21.70 -10.66 -9.68
C VAL A 238 21.44 -11.59 -10.85
N THR A 239 22.33 -12.58 -11.04
CA THR A 239 22.16 -13.62 -12.06
C THR A 239 21.42 -14.82 -11.45
N GLY A 240 20.34 -15.27 -12.09
CA GLY A 240 19.51 -16.42 -11.68
C GLY A 240 18.14 -16.03 -11.14
N GLY A 241 17.06 -16.61 -11.73
CA GLY A 241 15.67 -16.29 -11.41
C GLY A 241 15.28 -16.63 -9.97
N ASP A 242 15.71 -17.78 -9.45
CA ASP A 242 15.42 -18.21 -8.07
C ASP A 242 16.05 -17.27 -7.04
N ILE A 243 17.27 -16.79 -7.33
CA ILE A 243 17.96 -15.80 -6.50
C ILE A 243 17.18 -14.48 -6.52
N ALA A 244 16.70 -14.03 -7.68
CA ALA A 244 15.94 -12.78 -7.81
C ALA A 244 14.66 -12.78 -6.98
N THR A 245 13.92 -13.91 -6.95
CA THR A 245 12.72 -14.08 -6.12
C THR A 245 13.06 -13.97 -4.63
N SER A 246 14.16 -14.62 -4.19
CA SER A 246 14.62 -14.53 -2.80
C SER A 246 15.08 -13.12 -2.44
N VAL A 247 15.76 -12.43 -3.36
CA VAL A 247 16.20 -11.03 -3.18
C VAL A 247 15.00 -10.09 -3.08
N GLN A 248 14.00 -10.25 -3.93
CA GLN A 248 12.75 -9.47 -3.85
C GLN A 248 12.09 -9.64 -2.47
N GLY A 249 11.86 -10.89 -2.04
CA GLY A 249 11.21 -11.17 -0.76
C GLY A 249 11.99 -10.59 0.43
N THR A 250 13.33 -10.67 0.40
CA THR A 250 14.17 -10.08 1.44
C THR A 250 14.14 -8.55 1.42
N ALA A 251 14.21 -7.92 0.24
CA ALA A 251 14.14 -6.47 0.10
C ALA A 251 12.80 -5.92 0.61
N MET A 252 11.68 -6.60 0.30
CA MET A 252 10.35 -6.23 0.80
C MET A 252 10.22 -6.41 2.29
N MET A 253 10.81 -7.48 2.86
CA MET A 253 10.83 -7.70 4.30
C MET A 253 11.63 -6.60 5.01
N ILE A 254 12.82 -6.25 4.50
CA ILE A 254 13.63 -5.16 5.06
C ILE A 254 12.82 -3.87 5.02
N ALA A 255 12.26 -3.50 3.86
CA ALA A 255 11.47 -2.28 3.70
C ALA A 255 10.32 -2.18 4.72
N ALA A 256 9.59 -3.27 4.93
CA ALA A 256 8.46 -3.31 5.87
C ALA A 256 8.87 -3.22 7.35
N VAL A 257 9.95 -3.92 7.73
CA VAL A 257 10.40 -3.96 9.13
C VAL A 257 11.03 -2.63 9.56
N VAL A 258 11.80 -2.01 8.67
CA VAL A 258 12.50 -0.74 9.00
C VAL A 258 11.54 0.46 9.10
N GLU A 259 10.29 0.36 8.68
CA GLU A 259 9.29 1.41 8.85
C GLU A 259 8.86 1.61 10.32
N LEU A 260 8.86 0.54 11.12
CA LEU A 260 8.32 0.54 12.48
C LEU A 260 8.95 1.60 13.40
N PRO A 261 10.28 1.74 13.49
CA PRO A 261 10.91 2.72 14.36
C PRO A 261 10.43 4.15 14.08
N THR A 262 10.25 4.51 12.82
CA THR A 262 9.81 5.86 12.44
C THR A 262 8.40 6.17 12.93
N MET A 263 7.48 5.21 12.82
CA MET A 263 6.11 5.38 13.29
C MET A 263 6.05 5.64 14.80
N PHE A 264 6.87 4.94 15.59
CA PHE A 264 6.97 5.15 17.04
C PHE A 264 7.69 6.45 17.43
N LEU A 265 8.69 6.86 16.64
CA LEU A 265 9.49 8.04 16.92
C LEU A 265 8.86 9.33 16.39
N PHE A 266 7.86 9.26 15.52
CA PHE A 266 7.27 10.44 14.87
C PHE A 266 6.80 11.50 15.86
N THR A 267 6.13 11.10 16.94
CA THR A 267 5.66 12.03 17.99
C THR A 267 6.78 12.81 18.67
N LYS A 268 7.99 12.21 18.75
CA LYS A 268 9.19 12.89 19.24
C LYS A 268 9.81 13.80 18.18
N LEU A 269 9.80 13.33 16.91
CA LEU A 269 10.34 14.07 15.78
C LEU A 269 9.58 15.37 15.52
N VAL A 270 8.24 15.34 15.53
CA VAL A 270 7.39 16.52 15.28
C VAL A 270 7.48 17.57 16.41
N LYS A 271 7.85 17.15 17.63
CA LYS A 271 8.14 18.09 18.74
C LYS A 271 9.51 18.77 18.57
N ARG A 272 10.48 18.10 17.94
CA ARG A 272 11.85 18.60 17.78
C ARG A 272 12.05 19.36 16.47
N PHE A 273 11.42 18.91 15.39
CA PHE A 273 11.56 19.46 14.06
C PHE A 273 10.22 19.99 13.55
N ARG A 274 10.26 20.98 12.67
CA ARG A 274 9.07 21.50 11.99
C ARG A 274 8.52 20.45 11.02
N CYS A 275 7.19 20.35 10.95
CA CYS A 275 6.53 19.33 10.13
C CYS A 275 6.84 19.46 8.63
N ASP A 276 6.89 20.69 8.11
CA ASP A 276 7.27 20.96 6.72
C ASP A 276 8.67 20.43 6.38
N LEU A 277 9.65 20.58 7.27
CA LEU A 277 10.99 20.02 7.09
C LEU A 277 10.99 18.49 7.11
N LEU A 278 10.16 17.87 7.95
CA LEU A 278 10.01 16.42 7.99
C LEU A 278 9.43 15.89 6.67
N VAL A 279 8.45 16.60 6.07
CA VAL A 279 7.91 16.24 4.76
C VAL A 279 8.99 16.35 3.67
N VAL A 280 9.75 17.45 3.63
CA VAL A 280 10.85 17.62 2.64
C VAL A 280 11.90 16.53 2.81
N ALA A 281 12.34 16.25 4.04
CA ALA A 281 13.30 15.19 4.32
C ALA A 281 12.77 13.82 3.85
N ALA A 282 11.51 13.52 4.12
CA ALA A 282 10.89 12.29 3.66
C ALA A 282 10.86 12.18 2.13
N CYS A 283 10.47 13.23 1.42
CA CYS A 283 10.50 13.29 -0.04
C CYS A 283 11.93 13.08 -0.60
N LEU A 284 12.93 13.69 0.03
CA LEU A 284 14.33 13.51 -0.32
C LEU A 284 14.77 12.05 -0.19
N PHE A 285 14.46 11.40 0.93
CA PHE A 285 14.84 10.01 1.14
C PHE A 285 14.04 9.02 0.28
N MET A 286 12.79 9.33 -0.10
CA MET A 286 12.05 8.56 -1.10
C MET A 286 12.77 8.60 -2.46
N THR A 287 13.21 9.77 -2.88
CA THR A 287 13.99 9.94 -4.12
C THR A 287 15.36 9.26 -4.02
N LEU A 288 16.07 9.47 -2.90
CA LEU A 288 17.37 8.87 -2.64
C LEU A 288 17.32 7.33 -2.68
N ARG A 289 16.23 6.70 -2.18
CA ARG A 289 16.03 5.26 -2.25
C ARG A 289 16.09 4.75 -3.69
N ILE A 290 15.48 5.45 -4.64
CA ILE A 290 15.49 5.07 -6.05
C ILE A 290 16.91 5.23 -6.62
N VAL A 291 17.57 6.35 -6.33
CA VAL A 291 18.95 6.62 -6.77
C VAL A 291 19.92 5.58 -6.22
N LEU A 292 19.82 5.24 -4.93
CA LEU A 292 20.65 4.20 -4.32
C LEU A 292 20.39 2.82 -4.96
N SER A 293 19.14 2.52 -5.33
CA SER A 293 18.80 1.29 -6.03
C SER A 293 19.43 1.21 -7.43
N ILE A 294 19.73 2.35 -8.06
CA ILE A 294 20.50 2.41 -9.32
C ILE A 294 22.00 2.21 -9.05
N LEU A 295 22.56 3.01 -8.15
CA LEU A 295 24.01 3.16 -7.97
C LEU A 295 24.66 1.98 -7.24
N LEU A 296 24.00 1.43 -6.23
CA LEU A 296 24.60 0.38 -5.41
C LEU A 296 24.53 -0.97 -6.14
N PRO A 297 25.64 -1.72 -6.24
CA PRO A 297 25.69 -2.98 -6.98
C PRO A 297 25.12 -4.16 -6.18
N GLY A 298 24.62 -5.16 -6.92
CA GLY A 298 24.25 -6.45 -6.40
C GLY A 298 23.09 -6.43 -5.39
N GLN A 299 22.82 -7.59 -4.79
CA GLN A 299 21.73 -7.76 -3.80
C GLN A 299 21.93 -6.94 -2.53
N TRP A 300 23.17 -6.85 -2.05
CA TRP A 300 23.48 -6.09 -0.83
C TRP A 300 23.26 -4.59 -1.01
N GLY A 301 23.61 -4.07 -2.20
CA GLY A 301 23.30 -2.69 -2.56
C GLY A 301 21.80 -2.42 -2.57
N LEU A 302 21.01 -3.37 -3.11
CA LEU A 302 19.55 -3.25 -3.12
C LEU A 302 18.99 -3.28 -1.69
N TYR A 303 19.52 -4.13 -0.80
CA TYR A 303 19.09 -4.18 0.61
C TYR A 303 19.43 -2.89 1.36
N LEU A 304 20.63 -2.34 1.15
CA LEU A 304 21.04 -1.05 1.73
C LEU A 304 20.13 0.09 1.27
N ALA A 305 19.75 0.10 -0.02
CA ALA A 305 18.82 1.10 -0.54
C ALA A 305 17.45 1.05 0.19
N GLN A 306 16.99 -0.15 0.63
CA GLN A 306 15.74 -0.27 1.38
C GLN A 306 15.80 0.42 2.76
N LEU A 307 16.97 0.63 3.35
CA LEU A 307 17.08 1.35 4.63
C LEU A 307 16.66 2.82 4.51
N ALA A 308 16.74 3.41 3.31
CA ALA A 308 16.20 4.75 3.06
C ALA A 308 14.66 4.84 3.23
N GLN A 309 13.96 3.69 3.35
CA GLN A 309 12.53 3.62 3.67
C GLN A 309 12.22 4.21 5.05
N VAL A 310 13.14 4.11 6.01
CA VAL A 310 12.98 4.63 7.39
C VAL A 310 12.70 6.13 7.39
N PRO A 311 13.61 6.98 6.93
CA PRO A 311 13.39 8.42 6.81
C PRO A 311 12.59 8.82 5.55
N GLY A 312 12.35 7.88 4.63
CA GLY A 312 11.59 8.08 3.40
C GLY A 312 10.10 7.83 3.62
N TYR A 313 9.59 6.74 3.08
CA TYR A 313 8.14 6.46 3.02
C TYR A 313 7.46 6.42 4.40
N ALA A 314 8.09 5.82 5.40
CA ALA A 314 7.50 5.75 6.73
C ALA A 314 7.30 7.13 7.35
N LEU A 315 8.31 8.02 7.23
CA LEU A 315 8.20 9.41 7.68
C LEU A 315 7.21 10.19 6.81
N PHE A 316 7.22 9.98 5.50
CA PHE A 316 6.33 10.62 4.54
C PHE A 316 4.86 10.35 4.86
N ALA A 317 4.50 9.08 5.06
CA ALA A 317 3.12 8.67 5.31
C ALA A 317 2.50 9.34 6.54
N VAL A 318 3.31 9.57 7.59
CA VAL A 318 2.82 10.19 8.83
C VAL A 318 2.91 11.72 8.77
N SER A 319 4.02 12.25 8.25
CA SER A 319 4.26 13.71 8.22
C SER A 319 3.31 14.44 7.26
N THR A 320 2.97 13.86 6.11
CA THR A 320 2.01 14.47 5.16
C THR A 320 0.61 14.56 5.73
N VAL A 321 0.16 13.50 6.42
CA VAL A 321 -1.14 13.50 7.12
C VAL A 321 -1.18 14.59 8.20
N TYR A 322 -0.11 14.67 9.00
CA TYR A 322 0.01 15.67 10.05
C TYR A 322 0.09 17.09 9.48
N TYR A 323 0.90 17.30 8.42
CA TYR A 323 1.04 18.58 7.73
C TYR A 323 -0.31 19.09 7.19
N VAL A 324 -1.05 18.25 6.46
CA VAL A 324 -2.37 18.60 5.94
C VAL A 324 -3.34 18.95 7.06
N GLY A 325 -3.29 18.22 8.19
CA GLY A 325 -4.11 18.51 9.36
C GLY A 325 -3.82 19.86 10.01
N THR A 326 -2.60 20.42 9.80
CA THR A 326 -2.19 21.70 10.39
C THR A 326 -2.39 22.90 9.45
N VAL A 327 -2.23 22.72 8.14
CA VAL A 327 -2.25 23.81 7.14
C VAL A 327 -3.64 24.04 6.57
N VAL A 328 -4.43 22.98 6.41
CA VAL A 328 -5.78 23.07 5.84
C VAL A 328 -6.78 23.52 6.92
N PRO A 329 -7.73 24.43 6.61
CA PRO A 329 -8.79 24.84 7.54
C PRO A 329 -9.53 23.64 8.14
N LYS A 330 -9.89 23.70 9.43
CA LYS A 330 -10.47 22.56 10.17
C LYS A 330 -11.65 21.89 9.46
N ARG A 331 -12.54 22.69 8.82
CA ARG A 331 -13.69 22.20 8.03
C ARG A 331 -13.29 21.37 6.80
N ASN A 332 -12.07 21.56 6.29
CA ASN A 332 -11.57 20.94 5.07
C ASN A 332 -10.51 19.84 5.32
N VAL A 333 -10.13 19.56 6.57
CA VAL A 333 -9.07 18.57 6.89
C VAL A 333 -9.39 17.19 6.33
N VAL A 334 -10.61 16.70 6.52
CA VAL A 334 -11.03 15.38 6.00
C VAL A 334 -10.90 15.33 4.48
N LYS A 335 -11.26 16.42 3.79
CA LYS A 335 -11.13 16.55 2.33
C LYS A 335 -9.67 16.57 1.89
N GLY A 336 -8.81 17.31 2.59
CA GLY A 336 -7.37 17.30 2.35
C GLY A 336 -6.75 15.91 2.50
N GLN A 337 -7.15 15.14 3.53
CA GLN A 337 -6.72 13.75 3.70
C GLN A 337 -7.22 12.84 2.57
N THR A 338 -8.47 13.06 2.12
CA THR A 338 -9.01 12.32 0.96
C THR A 338 -8.19 12.58 -0.30
N TYR A 339 -7.81 13.82 -0.57
CA TYR A 339 -6.97 14.16 -1.73
C TYR A 339 -5.56 13.58 -1.63
N LEU A 340 -4.97 13.46 -0.43
CA LEU A 340 -3.72 12.70 -0.24
C LEU A 340 -3.90 11.24 -0.64
N GLY A 341 -5.02 10.61 -0.25
CA GLY A 341 -5.37 9.26 -0.67
C GLY A 341 -5.52 9.12 -2.18
N VAL A 342 -6.18 10.10 -2.82
CA VAL A 342 -6.31 10.15 -4.29
C VAL A 342 -4.95 10.28 -4.97
N ALA A 343 -4.05 11.14 -4.49
CA ALA A 343 -2.70 11.28 -5.02
C ALA A 343 -1.90 9.98 -4.93
N ASN A 344 -2.01 9.26 -3.80
CA ASN A 344 -1.39 7.94 -3.65
C ASN A 344 -1.96 6.93 -4.68
N THR A 345 -3.28 6.87 -4.80
CA THR A 345 -3.96 5.95 -5.72
C THR A 345 -3.58 6.21 -7.18
N LEU A 346 -3.60 7.48 -7.60
CA LEU A 346 -3.20 7.87 -8.96
C LEU A 346 -1.71 7.56 -9.20
N GLY A 347 -0.84 7.82 -8.21
CA GLY A 347 0.57 7.44 -8.26
C GLY A 347 0.75 5.93 -8.42
N GLY A 348 -0.06 5.12 -7.73
CA GLY A 348 -0.06 3.65 -7.85
C GLY A 348 -0.52 3.17 -9.22
N LEU A 349 -1.60 3.73 -9.76
CA LEU A 349 -2.10 3.43 -11.10
C LEU A 349 -1.06 3.75 -12.19
N LEU A 350 -0.49 4.95 -12.13
CA LEU A 350 0.56 5.36 -13.05
C LEU A 350 1.82 4.48 -12.93
N ALA A 351 2.15 4.05 -11.71
CA ALA A 351 3.30 3.17 -11.48
C ALA A 351 3.14 1.82 -12.16
N PHE A 352 1.95 1.21 -12.13
CA PHE A 352 1.70 -0.04 -12.84
C PHE A 352 1.80 0.15 -14.36
N ALA A 353 1.11 1.15 -14.91
CA ALA A 353 1.12 1.43 -16.34
C ALA A 353 2.52 1.78 -16.87
N LEU A 354 3.24 2.67 -16.17
CA LEU A 354 4.56 3.16 -16.58
C LEU A 354 5.65 2.13 -16.32
N GLY A 355 5.63 1.44 -15.17
CA GLY A 355 6.69 0.52 -14.76
C GLY A 355 6.95 -0.56 -15.79
N GLY A 356 5.93 -1.32 -16.17
CA GLY A 356 6.04 -2.37 -17.17
C GLY A 356 6.38 -1.83 -18.56
N SER A 357 5.69 -0.74 -19.00
CA SER A 357 5.93 -0.14 -20.32
C SER A 357 7.37 0.39 -20.47
N LEU A 358 7.94 0.99 -19.42
CA LEU A 358 9.31 1.47 -19.44
C LEU A 358 10.33 0.32 -19.41
N ILE A 359 10.04 -0.78 -18.69
CA ILE A 359 10.93 -1.96 -18.69
C ILE A 359 11.05 -2.53 -20.10
N ASP A 360 9.93 -2.75 -20.80
CA ASP A 360 9.94 -3.30 -22.15
C ASP A 360 10.58 -2.33 -23.17
N ALA A 361 10.38 -1.01 -23.01
CA ALA A 361 10.87 -0.02 -23.97
C ALA A 361 12.35 0.33 -23.80
N ILE A 362 12.83 0.51 -22.57
CA ILE A 362 14.17 1.09 -22.29
C ILE A 362 14.98 0.30 -21.24
N GLY A 363 14.39 -0.76 -20.68
CA GLY A 363 15.02 -1.60 -19.66
C GLY A 363 14.98 -1.02 -18.24
N VAL A 364 15.34 -1.87 -17.27
CA VAL A 364 15.24 -1.57 -15.84
C VAL A 364 16.06 -0.35 -15.40
N PRO A 365 17.35 -0.17 -15.83
CA PRO A 365 18.15 0.98 -15.38
C PRO A 365 17.53 2.32 -15.78
N TRP A 366 17.07 2.44 -17.01
CA TRP A 366 16.46 3.66 -17.52
C TRP A 366 15.06 3.90 -16.96
N MET A 367 14.27 2.84 -16.73
CA MET A 367 13.01 2.94 -15.99
C MET A 367 13.25 3.56 -14.61
N LEU A 368 14.25 3.09 -13.86
CA LEU A 368 14.60 3.65 -12.56
C LEU A 368 15.08 5.10 -12.66
N ALA A 369 15.85 5.45 -13.71
CA ALA A 369 16.30 6.83 -13.94
C ALA A 369 15.12 7.78 -14.19
N VAL A 370 14.15 7.37 -15.02
CA VAL A 370 12.90 8.13 -15.23
C VAL A 370 12.14 8.30 -13.91
N CYS A 371 12.01 7.23 -13.13
CA CYS A 371 11.34 7.27 -11.82
C CYS A 371 12.08 8.20 -10.82
N ALA A 372 13.41 8.19 -10.82
CA ALA A 372 14.20 9.12 -10.01
C ALA A 372 13.96 10.58 -10.43
N GLY A 373 13.90 10.85 -11.75
CA GLY A 373 13.56 12.17 -12.29
C GLY A 373 12.14 12.63 -11.88
N LEU A 374 11.15 11.76 -12.02
CA LEU A 374 9.77 12.06 -11.58
C LEU A 374 9.70 12.31 -10.07
N SER A 375 10.40 11.50 -9.28
CA SER A 375 10.47 11.67 -7.83
C SER A 375 11.19 12.96 -7.43
N ALA A 376 12.28 13.34 -8.13
CA ALA A 376 12.98 14.60 -7.93
C ALA A 376 12.10 15.81 -8.29
N LEU A 377 11.34 15.73 -9.38
CA LEU A 377 10.34 16.73 -9.71
C LEU A 377 9.25 16.82 -8.64
N GLY A 378 8.80 15.68 -8.12
CA GLY A 378 7.86 15.62 -7.02
C GLY A 378 8.40 16.28 -5.75
N LEU A 379 9.67 16.02 -5.39
CA LEU A 379 10.36 16.68 -4.28
C LEU A 379 10.45 18.21 -4.50
N PHE A 380 10.80 18.65 -5.70
CA PHE A 380 10.87 20.07 -6.04
C PHE A 380 9.50 20.76 -5.90
N LEU A 381 8.43 20.19 -6.46
CA LEU A 381 7.08 20.72 -6.35
C LEU A 381 6.58 20.75 -4.90
N ALA A 382 6.85 19.68 -4.13
CA ALA A 382 6.54 19.65 -2.71
C ALA A 382 7.30 20.77 -1.96
N GLY A 383 8.60 20.93 -2.22
CA GLY A 383 9.42 21.98 -1.60
C GLY A 383 8.91 23.41 -1.88
N LEU A 384 8.41 23.66 -3.10
CA LEU A 384 7.83 24.95 -3.48
C LEU A 384 6.47 25.23 -2.82
N SER A 385 5.70 24.19 -2.57
CA SER A 385 4.33 24.31 -2.09
C SER A 385 4.18 24.25 -0.58
N LEU A 386 5.15 23.69 0.13
CA LEU A 386 5.10 23.58 1.58
C LEU A 386 5.21 24.94 2.25
N GLU A 387 4.27 25.21 3.15
CA GLU A 387 4.26 26.39 4.00
C GLU A 387 4.98 26.14 5.31
N ARG A 388 5.63 27.15 5.83
CA ARG A 388 6.31 27.05 7.11
C ARG A 388 5.29 26.81 8.23
N VAL A 389 5.42 25.68 8.90
CA VAL A 389 4.58 25.33 10.06
C VAL A 389 5.38 25.56 11.33
N GLU A 390 4.81 26.27 12.29
CA GLU A 390 5.45 26.43 13.60
C GLU A 390 5.55 25.09 14.33
N ARG A 391 6.57 24.95 15.19
CA ARG A 391 6.75 23.73 15.99
C ARG A 391 5.55 23.57 16.90
N THR A 392 5.04 22.36 17.03
CA THR A 392 3.99 22.05 17.99
C THR A 392 4.61 22.04 19.40
N VAL A 393 4.63 23.20 20.03
CA VAL A 393 5.00 23.33 21.44
C VAL A 393 3.77 22.95 22.26
N GLY A 394 3.78 21.74 22.82
CA GLY A 394 2.91 21.37 23.94
C GLY A 394 1.42 21.23 23.63
N ALA A 395 1.00 20.10 23.03
CA ALA A 395 -0.24 19.45 23.41
C ALA A 395 0.15 18.15 24.12
N ALA A 396 0.13 18.21 25.44
CA ALA A 396 0.27 17.06 26.34
C ALA A 396 -0.97 16.16 26.25
#